data_0e5ca7be1f9096857de2c68edbb68476
#
_entry.id   0e5ca7be1f9096857de2c68edbb68476
#
_cell.length_a   1.000
_cell.length_b   1.000
_cell.length_c   1.000
_cell.angle_alpha   90.00
_cell.angle_beta   90.00
_cell.angle_gamma   90.00
#
_symmetry.space_group_name_H-M   'P 1'
#
loop_
_entity.id
_entity.type
_entity.pdbx_description
1 polymer ?
#
loop_
_entity_poly.entity_id
_entity_poly.type
_entity_poly.pdbx_seq_one_letter_code
_entity_poly.pdbx_strand_id
1 'polypeptide(L)'
;FQNYALYPHMSVYDNMAYGLKIAGLSKAAIEERVRKVAQWLELDGLLERKPRQLSGGQRQRVAMGRAMVREPQVFLFDEPLSNLDAKLRAQTRLEIRRLHQATGVTSLYVTHDQVEAMTLGQRLMVMNAGRVEQIGTPQEVYNQPATLFVAGFMGSPPMNVLRQAPGLPEGRVLGVRPEHLYFATTGWPVRVETLELLGAERLVHVRLQDEWLTLRIPAEQEAPAIGEWCHVEAMDQHIHWFDAETGLRIAS
;
A
#
# COMPACT_ATOMS: atom_id res chain seq x y z
N PHE A 1 -17.91 3.90 -2.02
CA PHE A 1 -18.84 4.24 -3.12
C PHE A 1 -18.18 5.25 -4.06
N GLN A 2 -18.23 5.03 -5.38
CA GLN A 2 -17.58 5.84 -6.42
C GLN A 2 -17.95 7.34 -6.37
N ASN A 3 -19.09 7.72 -5.79
CA ASN A 3 -19.58 9.10 -5.70
C ASN A 3 -19.60 9.65 -4.27
N TYR A 4 -18.84 9.06 -3.33
CA TYR A 4 -18.77 9.45 -1.91
C TYR A 4 -20.15 9.53 -1.20
N ALA A 5 -21.22 9.09 -1.84
CA ALA A 5 -22.62 9.08 -1.37
C ALA A 5 -23.07 10.43 -0.76
N LEU A 6 -22.56 11.55 -1.27
CA LEU A 6 -22.98 12.88 -0.83
C LEU A 6 -24.38 13.20 -1.38
N TYR A 7 -25.19 13.84 -0.56
CA TYR A 7 -26.50 14.36 -0.99
C TYR A 7 -26.28 15.61 -1.85
N PRO A 8 -26.56 15.57 -3.18
CA PRO A 8 -26.13 16.64 -4.10
C PRO A 8 -26.90 17.97 -3.91
N HIS A 9 -28.07 17.91 -3.31
CA HIS A 9 -28.94 19.06 -3.04
C HIS A 9 -28.61 19.78 -1.73
N MET A 10 -27.89 19.09 -0.80
CA MET A 10 -27.52 19.63 0.50
C MET A 10 -26.16 20.34 0.43
N SER A 11 -25.96 21.33 1.32
CA SER A 11 -24.66 21.96 1.55
C SER A 11 -23.67 20.98 2.17
N VAL A 12 -22.38 21.34 2.24
CA VAL A 12 -21.36 20.58 2.98
C VAL A 12 -21.78 20.44 4.45
N TYR A 13 -22.19 21.55 5.07
CA TYR A 13 -22.70 21.55 6.43
C TYR A 13 -23.85 20.55 6.61
N ASP A 14 -24.88 20.64 5.76
CA ASP A 14 -26.04 19.74 5.86
C ASP A 14 -25.70 18.28 5.60
N ASN A 15 -24.78 18.01 4.69
CA ASN A 15 -24.28 16.66 4.48
C ASN A 15 -23.65 16.09 5.75
N MET A 16 -22.80 16.87 6.44
CA MET A 16 -22.18 16.44 7.69
C MET A 16 -23.20 16.34 8.83
N ALA A 17 -24.07 17.33 8.97
CA ALA A 17 -25.06 17.40 10.04
C ALA A 17 -26.19 16.38 9.93
N TYR A 18 -26.45 15.81 8.75
CA TYR A 18 -27.65 15.00 8.49
C TYR A 18 -27.83 13.84 9.48
N GLY A 19 -26.77 13.07 9.69
CA GLY A 19 -26.82 11.92 10.60
C GLY A 19 -27.07 12.34 12.08
N LEU A 20 -26.55 13.50 12.48
CA LEU A 20 -26.73 14.03 13.83
C LEU A 20 -28.15 14.57 14.04
N LYS A 21 -28.76 15.20 12.98
CA LYS A 21 -30.16 15.63 12.99
C LYS A 21 -31.12 14.44 13.18
N ILE A 22 -30.87 13.33 12.46
CA ILE A 22 -31.66 12.10 12.61
C ILE A 22 -31.50 11.49 14.02
N ALA A 23 -30.28 11.55 14.59
CA ALA A 23 -30.03 11.09 15.93
C ALA A 23 -30.63 11.99 17.03
N GLY A 24 -31.30 13.09 16.67
CA GLY A 24 -32.00 13.97 17.59
C GLY A 24 -31.12 14.90 18.42
N LEU A 25 -29.89 15.16 18.00
CA LEU A 25 -29.01 16.08 18.71
C LEU A 25 -29.54 17.54 18.62
N SER A 26 -29.22 18.34 19.64
CA SER A 26 -29.54 19.76 19.66
C SER A 26 -28.78 20.52 18.55
N LYS A 27 -29.36 21.64 18.09
CA LYS A 27 -28.71 22.49 17.07
C LYS A 27 -27.32 22.96 17.50
N ALA A 28 -27.14 23.30 18.76
CA ALA A 28 -25.84 23.72 19.31
C ALA A 28 -24.80 22.60 19.26
N ALA A 29 -25.17 21.38 19.65
CA ALA A 29 -24.26 20.22 19.60
C ALA A 29 -23.90 19.83 18.16
N ILE A 30 -24.84 19.94 17.21
CA ILE A 30 -24.59 19.70 15.78
C ILE A 30 -23.59 20.73 15.26
N GLU A 31 -23.82 22.02 15.52
CA GLU A 31 -22.94 23.11 15.09
C GLU A 31 -21.51 22.92 15.62
N GLU A 32 -21.36 22.63 16.90
CA GLU A 32 -20.06 22.39 17.54
C GLU A 32 -19.31 21.23 16.86
N ARG A 33 -19.97 20.08 16.71
CA ARG A 33 -19.34 18.89 16.10
C ARG A 33 -18.97 19.10 14.63
N VAL A 34 -19.88 19.70 13.86
CA VAL A 34 -19.64 19.97 12.45
C VAL A 34 -18.48 20.93 12.27
N ARG A 35 -18.42 22.04 13.02
CA ARG A 35 -17.31 22.99 12.93
C ARG A 35 -15.98 22.39 13.34
N LYS A 36 -15.96 21.65 14.45
CA LYS A 36 -14.75 20.94 14.92
C LYS A 36 -14.19 20.02 13.83
N VAL A 37 -15.03 19.21 13.22
CA VAL A 37 -14.62 18.28 12.15
C VAL A 37 -14.29 19.03 10.86
N ALA A 38 -15.01 20.07 10.52
CA ALA A 38 -14.73 20.91 9.34
C ALA A 38 -13.33 21.54 9.45
N GLN A 39 -12.96 22.04 10.62
CA GLN A 39 -11.63 22.59 10.87
C GLN A 39 -10.52 21.54 10.66
N TRP A 40 -10.69 20.32 11.17
CA TRP A 40 -9.71 19.25 10.98
C TRP A 40 -9.53 18.85 9.52
N LEU A 41 -10.63 18.95 8.72
CA LEU A 41 -10.64 18.57 7.32
C LEU A 41 -10.45 19.76 6.36
N GLU A 42 -10.12 20.96 6.89
CA GLU A 42 -9.97 22.19 6.10
C GLU A 42 -11.20 22.50 5.22
N LEU A 43 -12.39 22.35 5.79
CA LEU A 43 -13.67 22.56 5.11
C LEU A 43 -14.40 23.83 5.58
N ASP A 44 -13.85 24.59 6.52
CA ASP A 44 -14.53 25.76 7.14
C ASP A 44 -15.08 26.74 6.09
N GLY A 45 -14.25 27.11 5.11
CA GLY A 45 -14.63 28.03 4.03
C GLY A 45 -15.56 27.41 2.98
N LEU A 46 -15.94 26.14 3.13
CA LEU A 46 -16.70 25.39 2.14
C LEU A 46 -18.05 24.90 2.66
N LEU A 47 -18.39 25.16 3.92
CA LEU A 47 -19.59 24.63 4.59
C LEU A 47 -20.90 24.95 3.86
N GLU A 48 -21.00 26.12 3.24
CA GLU A 48 -22.19 26.56 2.49
C GLU A 48 -22.23 26.05 1.04
N ARG A 49 -21.13 25.48 0.54
CA ARG A 49 -21.07 24.98 -0.83
C ARG A 49 -21.83 23.66 -0.99
N LYS A 50 -22.25 23.39 -2.23
CA LYS A 50 -22.86 22.11 -2.62
C LYS A 50 -21.81 21.19 -3.26
N PRO A 51 -22.01 19.87 -3.25
CA PRO A 51 -21.04 18.90 -3.80
C PRO A 51 -20.57 19.20 -5.22
N ARG A 52 -21.43 19.74 -6.08
CA ARG A 52 -21.08 20.15 -7.46
C ARG A 52 -20.06 21.28 -7.56
N GLN A 53 -19.84 22.02 -6.48
CA GLN A 53 -18.93 23.17 -6.40
C GLN A 53 -17.57 22.77 -5.78
N LEU A 54 -17.36 21.47 -5.52
CA LEU A 54 -16.20 20.93 -4.84
C LEU A 54 -15.33 20.13 -5.81
N SER A 55 -14.01 20.13 -5.57
CA SER A 55 -13.08 19.21 -6.21
C SER A 55 -13.32 17.76 -5.73
N GLY A 56 -12.71 16.77 -6.41
CA GLY A 56 -12.77 15.36 -6.00
C GLY A 56 -12.33 15.14 -4.56
N GLY A 57 -11.15 15.66 -4.19
CA GLY A 57 -10.62 15.56 -2.83
C GLY A 57 -11.47 16.30 -1.79
N GLN A 58 -12.05 17.46 -2.13
CA GLN A 58 -12.97 18.14 -1.23
C GLN A 58 -14.23 17.32 -0.99
N ARG A 59 -14.81 16.69 -2.01
CA ARG A 59 -15.96 15.79 -1.84
C ARG A 59 -15.62 14.60 -0.94
N GLN A 60 -14.44 14.04 -1.10
CA GLN A 60 -13.97 12.94 -0.25
C GLN A 60 -13.83 13.39 1.22
N ARG A 61 -13.22 14.55 1.48
CA ARG A 61 -13.13 15.12 2.83
C ARG A 61 -14.51 15.34 3.46
N VAL A 62 -15.49 15.79 2.69
CA VAL A 62 -16.88 15.90 3.18
C VAL A 62 -17.47 14.53 3.54
N ALA A 63 -17.21 13.50 2.73
CA ALA A 63 -17.65 12.13 3.04
C ALA A 63 -17.01 11.58 4.32
N MET A 64 -15.71 11.85 4.52
CA MET A 64 -15.01 11.53 5.78
C MET A 64 -15.64 12.30 6.95
N GLY A 65 -15.90 13.60 6.78
CA GLY A 65 -16.54 14.44 7.80
C GLY A 65 -17.90 13.90 8.24
N ARG A 66 -18.71 13.39 7.31
CA ARG A 66 -20.00 12.74 7.63
C ARG A 66 -19.85 11.52 8.55
N ALA A 67 -18.76 10.78 8.42
CA ALA A 67 -18.49 9.66 9.32
C ALA A 67 -17.98 10.14 10.68
N MET A 68 -17.08 11.12 10.66
CA MET A 68 -16.39 11.61 11.86
C MET A 68 -17.31 12.35 12.85
N VAL A 69 -18.24 13.16 12.35
CA VAL A 69 -19.17 13.91 13.23
C VAL A 69 -20.02 13.02 14.12
N ARG A 70 -20.12 11.73 13.78
CA ARG A 70 -20.85 10.72 14.54
C ARG A 70 -20.05 10.21 15.74
N GLU A 71 -18.77 10.54 15.84
CA GLU A 71 -17.85 10.05 16.88
C GLU A 71 -17.89 8.51 16.99
N PRO A 72 -17.60 7.78 15.90
CA PRO A 72 -17.71 6.33 15.86
C PRO A 72 -16.65 5.68 16.74
N GLN A 73 -16.92 4.47 17.25
CA GLN A 73 -15.93 3.64 17.94
C GLN A 73 -14.99 2.92 16.99
N VAL A 74 -15.39 2.77 15.71
CA VAL A 74 -14.57 2.14 14.67
C VAL A 74 -14.88 2.79 13.32
N PHE A 75 -13.84 3.01 12.50
CA PHE A 75 -13.98 3.37 11.09
C PHE A 75 -13.82 2.14 10.20
N LEU A 76 -14.67 2.03 9.20
CA LEU A 76 -14.57 1.02 8.14
C LEU A 76 -14.33 1.73 6.81
N PHE A 77 -13.12 1.59 6.28
CA PHE A 77 -12.72 2.13 4.98
C PHE A 77 -12.63 1.00 3.96
N ASP A 78 -13.48 1.05 2.95
CA ASP A 78 -13.52 0.08 1.87
C ASP A 78 -12.98 0.76 0.61
N GLU A 79 -11.71 0.52 0.29
CA GLU A 79 -10.95 1.08 -0.84
C GLU A 79 -11.17 2.59 -1.06
N PRO A 80 -10.99 3.44 -0.06
CA PRO A 80 -11.42 4.85 -0.15
C PRO A 80 -10.61 5.69 -1.13
N LEU A 81 -9.42 5.24 -1.57
CA LEU A 81 -8.52 5.99 -2.44
C LEU A 81 -8.43 5.43 -3.88
N SER A 82 -9.12 4.33 -4.19
CA SER A 82 -9.02 3.61 -5.46
C SER A 82 -9.32 4.47 -6.71
N ASN A 83 -10.20 5.46 -6.59
CA ASN A 83 -10.66 6.30 -7.69
C ASN A 83 -9.95 7.68 -7.77
N LEU A 84 -8.84 7.85 -7.06
CA LEU A 84 -8.06 9.09 -7.06
C LEU A 84 -6.85 9.00 -7.98
N ASP A 85 -6.49 10.12 -8.60
CA ASP A 85 -5.21 10.26 -9.27
C ASP A 85 -4.04 10.15 -8.27
N ALA A 86 -2.84 9.86 -8.74
CA ALA A 86 -1.67 9.58 -7.91
C ALA A 86 -1.33 10.72 -6.93
N LYS A 87 -1.43 11.98 -7.37
CA LYS A 87 -1.12 13.16 -6.54
C LYS A 87 -2.14 13.31 -5.42
N LEU A 88 -3.42 13.23 -5.75
CA LEU A 88 -4.51 13.36 -4.78
C LEU A 88 -4.53 12.18 -3.82
N ARG A 89 -4.23 10.95 -4.30
CA ARG A 89 -4.10 9.75 -3.46
C ARG A 89 -3.01 9.91 -2.42
N ALA A 90 -1.82 10.40 -2.82
CA ALA A 90 -0.72 10.65 -1.89
C ALA A 90 -1.09 11.68 -0.82
N GLN A 91 -1.74 12.78 -1.20
CA GLN A 91 -2.20 13.81 -0.27
C GLN A 91 -3.25 13.27 0.70
N THR A 92 -4.30 12.61 0.20
CA THR A 92 -5.38 12.09 1.03
C THR A 92 -4.91 11.00 1.99
N ARG A 93 -3.92 10.17 1.59
CA ARG A 93 -3.29 9.20 2.48
C ARG A 93 -2.66 9.88 3.70
N LEU A 94 -1.97 11.00 3.51
CA LEU A 94 -1.43 11.78 4.63
C LEU A 94 -2.52 12.36 5.52
N GLU A 95 -3.63 12.82 4.95
CA GLU A 95 -4.80 13.32 5.68
C GLU A 95 -5.43 12.21 6.54
N ILE A 96 -5.65 11.01 5.98
CA ILE A 96 -6.16 9.85 6.73
C ILE A 96 -5.24 9.49 7.90
N ARG A 97 -3.91 9.48 7.68
CA ARG A 97 -2.94 9.19 8.73
C ARG A 97 -3.01 10.23 9.86
N ARG A 98 -3.04 11.52 9.52
CA ARG A 98 -3.20 12.61 10.51
C ARG A 98 -4.51 12.48 11.29
N LEU A 99 -5.59 12.16 10.60
CA LEU A 99 -6.89 11.92 11.20
C LEU A 99 -6.85 10.79 12.22
N HIS A 100 -6.31 9.64 11.83
CA HIS A 100 -6.16 8.49 12.72
C HIS A 100 -5.33 8.85 13.97
N GLN A 101 -4.22 9.57 13.79
CA GLN A 101 -3.38 10.03 14.91
C GLN A 101 -4.11 11.00 15.84
N ALA A 102 -4.94 11.91 15.29
CA ALA A 102 -5.66 12.91 16.06
C ALA A 102 -6.87 12.32 16.82
N THR A 103 -7.52 11.30 16.26
CA THR A 103 -8.74 10.71 16.85
C THR A 103 -8.46 9.48 17.70
N GLY A 104 -7.41 8.73 17.41
CA GLY A 104 -7.10 7.43 18.03
C GLY A 104 -8.16 6.34 17.81
N VAL A 105 -9.16 6.59 16.92
CA VAL A 105 -10.25 5.67 16.66
C VAL A 105 -9.74 4.48 15.85
N THR A 106 -10.03 3.26 16.33
CA THR A 106 -9.72 2.03 15.61
C THR A 106 -10.28 2.08 14.18
N SER A 107 -9.47 1.73 13.21
CA SER A 107 -9.85 1.77 11.81
C SER A 107 -9.56 0.42 11.13
N LEU A 108 -10.54 -0.13 10.44
CA LEU A 108 -10.35 -1.23 9.51
C LEU A 108 -10.30 -0.64 8.10
N TYR A 109 -9.20 -0.86 7.39
CA TYR A 109 -8.93 -0.28 6.09
C TYR A 109 -8.68 -1.39 5.06
N VAL A 110 -9.55 -1.48 4.07
CA VAL A 110 -9.39 -2.42 2.94
C VAL A 110 -8.76 -1.68 1.77
N THR A 111 -7.72 -2.24 1.21
CA THR A 111 -7.04 -1.72 0.02
C THR A 111 -6.37 -2.85 -0.78
N HIS A 112 -6.22 -2.64 -2.07
CA HIS A 112 -5.35 -3.43 -2.94
C HIS A 112 -4.02 -2.71 -3.26
N ASP A 113 -3.85 -1.48 -2.76
CA ASP A 113 -2.61 -0.69 -2.94
C ASP A 113 -1.64 -0.99 -1.78
N GLN A 114 -0.50 -1.57 -2.13
CA GLN A 114 0.54 -1.95 -1.15
C GLN A 114 1.14 -0.73 -0.44
N VAL A 115 1.25 0.42 -1.13
CA VAL A 115 1.80 1.64 -0.53
C VAL A 115 0.85 2.18 0.54
N GLU A 116 -0.48 2.09 0.31
CA GLU A 116 -1.48 2.42 1.33
C GLU A 116 -1.36 1.49 2.54
N ALA A 117 -1.35 0.17 2.30
CA ALA A 117 -1.22 -0.83 3.35
C ALA A 117 0.04 -0.59 4.20
N MET A 118 1.20 -0.43 3.57
CA MET A 118 2.49 -0.23 4.24
C MET A 118 2.60 1.08 5.01
N THR A 119 1.89 2.14 4.57
CA THR A 119 2.04 3.48 5.14
C THR A 119 0.95 3.86 6.14
N LEU A 120 -0.25 3.31 6.02
CA LEU A 120 -1.38 3.59 6.90
C LEU A 120 -1.54 2.54 7.99
N GLY A 121 -1.28 1.27 7.69
CA GLY A 121 -1.51 0.18 8.60
C GLY A 121 -0.52 0.13 9.76
N GLN A 122 -1.01 -0.01 10.98
CA GLN A 122 -0.21 -0.42 12.13
C GLN A 122 -0.03 -1.94 12.16
N ARG A 123 -1.02 -2.66 11.65
CA ARG A 123 -1.00 -4.09 11.40
C ARG A 123 -1.63 -4.36 10.04
N LEU A 124 -1.04 -5.29 9.30
CA LEU A 124 -1.54 -5.77 8.02
C LEU A 124 -2.11 -7.18 8.19
N MET A 125 -3.19 -7.43 7.48
CA MET A 125 -3.74 -8.76 7.26
C MET A 125 -3.71 -9.01 5.74
N VAL A 126 -2.83 -9.90 5.30
CA VAL A 126 -2.80 -10.33 3.89
C VAL A 126 -3.77 -11.47 3.73
N MET A 127 -4.67 -11.32 2.75
CA MET A 127 -5.72 -12.33 2.47
C MET A 127 -5.57 -12.88 1.06
N ASN A 128 -5.84 -14.17 0.91
CA ASN A 128 -5.86 -14.87 -0.36
C ASN A 128 -7.03 -15.85 -0.40
N ALA A 129 -7.87 -15.76 -1.43
CA ALA A 129 -9.04 -16.64 -1.62
C ALA A 129 -9.89 -16.82 -0.34
N GLY A 130 -10.13 -15.73 0.40
CA GLY A 130 -10.94 -15.74 1.63
C GLY A 130 -10.21 -16.28 2.88
N ARG A 131 -8.92 -16.60 2.79
CA ARG A 131 -8.09 -17.08 3.91
C ARG A 131 -7.07 -16.03 4.30
N VAL A 132 -6.70 -16.02 5.56
CA VAL A 132 -5.63 -15.16 6.08
C VAL A 132 -4.30 -15.88 5.87
N GLU A 133 -3.42 -15.27 5.09
CA GLU A 133 -2.06 -15.76 4.83
C GLU A 133 -1.08 -15.33 5.93
N GLN A 134 -1.16 -14.07 6.33
CA GLN A 134 -0.30 -13.51 7.36
C GLN A 134 -0.93 -12.29 8.03
N ILE A 135 -0.66 -12.13 9.34
CA ILE A 135 -0.96 -10.91 10.09
C ILE A 135 0.33 -10.46 10.79
N GLY A 136 0.68 -9.19 10.65
CA GLY A 136 1.85 -8.61 11.29
C GLY A 136 1.93 -7.10 11.10
N THR A 137 2.98 -6.49 11.61
CA THR A 137 3.32 -5.11 11.23
C THR A 137 3.71 -5.05 9.75
N PRO A 138 3.61 -3.89 9.10
CA PRO A 138 4.07 -3.73 7.71
C PRO A 138 5.50 -4.25 7.50
N GLN A 139 6.39 -3.93 8.43
CA GLN A 139 7.79 -4.34 8.37
C GLN A 139 7.97 -5.86 8.51
N GLU A 140 7.23 -6.51 9.41
CA GLU A 140 7.26 -7.97 9.57
C GLU A 140 6.75 -8.68 8.31
N VAL A 141 5.61 -8.22 7.76
CA VAL A 141 5.02 -8.83 6.56
C VAL A 141 5.94 -8.69 5.35
N TYR A 142 6.63 -7.55 5.22
CA TYR A 142 7.58 -7.31 4.13
C TYR A 142 8.88 -8.09 4.30
N ASN A 143 9.50 -8.02 5.50
CA ASN A 143 10.82 -8.60 5.75
C ASN A 143 10.77 -10.10 6.08
N GLN A 144 9.62 -10.59 6.54
CA GLN A 144 9.46 -11.98 6.97
C GLN A 144 8.15 -12.56 6.42
N PRO A 145 7.98 -12.63 5.09
CA PRO A 145 6.78 -13.20 4.49
C PRO A 145 6.62 -14.66 4.89
N ALA A 146 5.42 -15.03 5.36
CA ALA A 146 5.14 -16.37 5.85
C ALA A 146 4.99 -17.40 4.72
N THR A 147 4.60 -16.93 3.52
CA THR A 147 4.38 -17.79 2.36
C THR A 147 4.96 -17.16 1.09
N LEU A 148 5.15 -17.98 0.05
CA LEU A 148 5.48 -17.52 -1.31
C LEU A 148 4.44 -16.54 -1.85
N PHE A 149 3.15 -16.73 -1.49
CA PHE A 149 2.10 -15.80 -1.87
C PHE A 149 2.36 -14.40 -1.29
N VAL A 150 2.61 -14.30 0.03
CA VAL A 150 2.90 -13.02 0.68
C VAL A 150 4.17 -12.39 0.12
N ALA A 151 5.21 -13.19 -0.12
CA ALA A 151 6.48 -12.74 -0.69
C ALA A 151 6.30 -12.10 -2.09
N GLY A 152 5.50 -12.73 -2.93
CA GLY A 152 5.18 -12.24 -4.28
C GLY A 152 4.12 -11.12 -4.31
N PHE A 153 3.23 -11.09 -3.32
CA PHE A 153 2.19 -10.06 -3.23
C PHE A 153 2.71 -8.74 -2.67
N MET A 154 3.65 -8.78 -1.72
CA MET A 154 4.19 -7.59 -1.05
C MET A 154 5.50 -7.15 -1.69
N GLY A 155 5.53 -5.92 -2.16
CA GLY A 155 6.67 -5.28 -2.82
C GLY A 155 6.41 -4.98 -4.30
N SER A 156 6.99 -3.87 -4.78
CA SER A 156 6.93 -3.45 -6.19
C SER A 156 8.32 -3.00 -6.63
N PRO A 157 9.03 -3.82 -7.41
CA PRO A 157 8.69 -5.17 -7.88
C PRO A 157 8.52 -6.21 -6.77
N PRO A 158 7.85 -7.35 -7.06
CA PRO A 158 7.72 -8.45 -6.11
C PRO A 158 9.08 -9.11 -5.79
N MET A 159 9.10 -9.96 -4.76
CA MET A 159 10.27 -10.78 -4.45
C MET A 159 10.62 -11.70 -5.62
N ASN A 160 11.89 -11.77 -5.98
CA ASN A 160 12.37 -12.78 -6.89
C ASN A 160 12.24 -14.16 -6.24
N VAL A 161 11.66 -15.11 -6.97
CA VAL A 161 11.43 -16.48 -6.51
C VAL A 161 12.17 -17.43 -7.45
N LEU A 162 13.18 -18.12 -6.92
CA LEU A 162 14.04 -19.03 -7.66
C LEU A 162 13.74 -20.46 -7.27
N ARG A 163 13.44 -21.29 -8.26
CA ARG A 163 13.15 -22.72 -8.11
C ARG A 163 14.23 -23.62 -8.67
N GLN A 164 15.06 -23.10 -9.59
CA GLN A 164 16.04 -23.86 -10.36
C GLN A 164 17.43 -23.23 -10.38
N ALA A 165 17.71 -22.25 -9.50
CA ALA A 165 19.03 -21.62 -9.47
C ALA A 165 20.14 -22.65 -9.09
N PRO A 166 21.33 -22.52 -9.68
CA PRO A 166 22.45 -23.39 -9.33
C PRO A 166 22.77 -23.33 -7.82
N GLY A 167 22.93 -24.50 -7.20
CA GLY A 167 23.26 -24.64 -5.78
C GLY A 167 22.03 -24.60 -4.84
N LEU A 168 20.80 -24.55 -5.37
CA LEU A 168 19.60 -24.66 -4.56
C LEU A 168 19.44 -26.08 -3.98
N PRO A 169 19.14 -26.22 -2.67
CA PRO A 169 18.79 -27.50 -2.08
C PRO A 169 17.48 -28.04 -2.68
N GLU A 170 17.41 -29.34 -2.88
CA GLU A 170 16.19 -30.00 -3.35
C GLU A 170 15.01 -29.75 -2.39
N GLY A 171 13.81 -29.55 -2.95
CA GLY A 171 12.59 -29.27 -2.21
C GLY A 171 12.51 -27.85 -1.62
N ARG A 172 13.46 -26.96 -1.95
CA ARG A 172 13.46 -25.57 -1.48
C ARG A 172 13.31 -24.57 -2.62
N VAL A 173 12.74 -23.43 -2.27
CA VAL A 173 12.62 -22.27 -3.13
C VAL A 173 13.31 -21.10 -2.45
N LEU A 174 14.15 -20.39 -3.19
CA LEU A 174 14.84 -19.20 -2.72
C LEU A 174 14.04 -17.97 -3.07
N GLY A 175 13.81 -17.10 -2.09
CA GLY A 175 13.23 -15.77 -2.27
C GLY A 175 14.26 -14.69 -1.94
N VAL A 176 14.37 -13.69 -2.80
CA VAL A 176 15.23 -12.52 -2.55
C VAL A 176 14.59 -11.25 -3.14
N ARG A 177 14.58 -10.16 -2.37
CA ARG A 177 14.05 -8.89 -2.82
C ARG A 177 14.93 -8.26 -3.91
N PRO A 178 14.37 -7.51 -4.88
CA PRO A 178 15.11 -6.85 -5.95
C PRO A 178 16.26 -5.96 -5.46
N GLU A 179 16.10 -5.29 -4.32
CA GLU A 179 17.08 -4.42 -3.70
C GLU A 179 18.22 -5.15 -2.98
N HIS A 180 18.10 -6.46 -2.82
CA HIS A 180 19.09 -7.30 -2.15
C HIS A 180 19.90 -8.17 -3.13
N LEU A 181 19.68 -7.97 -4.43
CA LEU A 181 20.51 -8.50 -5.50
C LEU A 181 21.49 -7.43 -5.98
N TYR A 182 22.71 -7.83 -6.30
CA TYR A 182 23.75 -6.93 -6.82
C TYR A 182 24.60 -7.61 -7.89
N PHE A 183 25.21 -6.81 -8.75
CA PHE A 183 26.18 -7.30 -9.73
C PHE A 183 27.49 -7.64 -9.04
N ALA A 184 28.05 -8.79 -9.38
CA ALA A 184 29.27 -9.34 -8.80
C ALA A 184 30.22 -9.90 -9.88
N THR A 185 31.42 -10.29 -9.47
CA THR A 185 32.38 -10.96 -10.36
C THR A 185 32.14 -12.47 -10.40
N THR A 186 31.43 -13.00 -9.42
CA THR A 186 31.05 -14.40 -9.25
C THR A 186 29.55 -14.51 -9.01
N GLY A 187 29.05 -15.71 -8.78
CA GLY A 187 27.63 -15.95 -8.47
C GLY A 187 26.84 -16.52 -9.65
N TRP A 188 25.57 -16.18 -9.75
CA TRP A 188 24.70 -16.71 -10.79
C TRP A 188 24.96 -16.01 -12.13
N PRO A 189 25.32 -16.74 -13.20
CA PRO A 189 25.48 -16.17 -14.54
C PRO A 189 24.11 -15.83 -15.10
N VAL A 190 23.89 -14.56 -15.40
CA VAL A 190 22.62 -14.05 -15.91
C VAL A 190 22.84 -13.23 -17.18
N ARG A 191 21.81 -13.15 -18.02
CA ARG A 191 21.79 -12.29 -19.19
C ARG A 191 20.85 -11.12 -18.94
N VAL A 192 21.30 -9.90 -19.26
CA VAL A 192 20.44 -8.70 -19.16
C VAL A 192 19.44 -8.69 -20.31
N GLU A 193 18.16 -8.65 -19.98
CA GLU A 193 17.08 -8.68 -20.99
C GLU A 193 16.46 -7.29 -21.19
N THR A 194 16.26 -6.51 -20.12
CA THR A 194 15.72 -5.15 -20.23
C THR A 194 16.08 -4.27 -19.03
N LEU A 195 16.03 -2.95 -19.27
CA LEU A 195 16.32 -1.92 -18.27
C LEU A 195 15.15 -0.94 -18.22
N GLU A 196 14.67 -0.64 -17.01
CA GLU A 196 13.65 0.37 -16.77
C GLU A 196 14.23 1.48 -15.88
N LEU A 197 14.19 2.73 -16.34
CA LEU A 197 14.60 3.88 -15.55
C LEU A 197 13.39 4.54 -14.90
N LEU A 198 13.33 4.50 -13.57
CA LEU A 198 12.22 5.02 -12.76
C LEU A 198 12.58 6.36 -12.06
N GLY A 199 13.45 7.14 -12.66
CA GLY A 199 13.93 8.41 -12.09
C GLY A 199 15.12 8.19 -11.17
N ALA A 200 14.91 8.03 -9.87
CA ALA A 200 15.98 7.85 -8.89
C ALA A 200 16.53 6.42 -8.82
N GLU A 201 15.85 5.47 -9.41
CA GLU A 201 16.24 4.05 -9.41
C GLU A 201 16.07 3.43 -10.80
N ARG A 202 16.75 2.31 -11.00
CA ARG A 202 16.69 1.51 -12.21
C ARG A 202 16.32 0.07 -11.85
N LEU A 203 15.38 -0.51 -12.60
CA LEU A 203 15.15 -1.94 -12.58
C LEU A 203 15.92 -2.60 -13.71
N VAL A 204 16.67 -3.64 -13.38
CA VAL A 204 17.39 -4.46 -14.34
C VAL A 204 16.77 -5.84 -14.31
N HIS A 205 16.14 -6.20 -15.42
CA HIS A 205 15.55 -7.51 -15.60
C HIS A 205 16.56 -8.42 -16.27
N VAL A 206 16.87 -9.52 -15.60
CA VAL A 206 17.86 -10.47 -16.07
C VAL A 206 17.27 -11.88 -16.15
N ARG A 207 17.88 -12.73 -16.95
CA ARG A 207 17.48 -14.12 -17.11
C ARG A 207 18.53 -15.05 -16.56
N LEU A 208 18.11 -15.88 -15.60
CA LEU A 208 18.90 -16.99 -15.08
C LEU A 208 18.28 -18.29 -15.61
N GLN A 209 18.89 -18.92 -16.64
CA GLN A 209 18.29 -20.05 -17.33
C GLN A 209 16.87 -19.69 -17.83
N ASP A 210 15.82 -20.35 -17.30
CA ASP A 210 14.44 -20.09 -17.63
C ASP A 210 13.71 -19.15 -16.66
N GLU A 211 14.39 -18.69 -15.60
CA GLU A 211 13.80 -17.85 -14.56
C GLU A 211 14.14 -16.36 -14.77
N TRP A 212 13.16 -15.50 -14.47
CA TRP A 212 13.34 -14.06 -14.49
C TRP A 212 13.71 -13.54 -13.12
N LEU A 213 14.71 -12.65 -13.08
CA LEU A 213 15.08 -11.89 -11.89
C LEU A 213 15.03 -10.41 -12.16
N THR A 214 14.70 -9.65 -11.16
CA THR A 214 14.73 -8.19 -11.19
C THR A 214 15.68 -7.70 -10.10
N LEU A 215 16.66 -6.88 -10.49
CA LEU A 215 17.49 -6.10 -9.58
C LEU A 215 16.94 -4.68 -9.50
N ARG A 216 16.98 -4.09 -8.31
CA ARG A 216 16.73 -2.67 -8.11
C ARG A 216 18.03 -2.00 -7.68
N ILE A 217 18.52 -1.09 -8.52
CA ILE A 217 19.77 -0.37 -8.27
C ILE A 217 19.55 1.14 -8.34
N PRO A 218 20.39 1.97 -7.70
CA PRO A 218 20.38 3.43 -7.90
C PRO A 218 20.54 3.79 -9.38
N ALA A 219 19.91 4.88 -9.82
CA ALA A 219 19.96 5.31 -11.23
C ALA A 219 21.38 5.66 -11.69
N GLU A 220 22.22 6.13 -10.76
CA GLU A 220 23.62 6.48 -11.01
C GLU A 220 24.54 5.27 -11.14
N GLN A 221 24.11 4.11 -10.64
CA GLN A 221 24.90 2.87 -10.76
C GLN A 221 24.86 2.38 -12.21
N GLU A 222 26.03 2.12 -12.76
CA GLU A 222 26.14 1.52 -14.08
C GLU A 222 25.55 0.10 -14.07
N ALA A 223 24.79 -0.21 -15.11
CA ALA A 223 24.26 -1.53 -15.36
C ALA A 223 24.87 -2.08 -16.66
N PRO A 224 25.10 -3.41 -16.75
CA PRO A 224 25.53 -4.03 -18.00
C PRO A 224 24.51 -3.76 -19.12
N ALA A 225 24.96 -3.78 -20.38
CA ALA A 225 24.11 -3.52 -21.53
C ALA A 225 23.10 -4.68 -21.77
N ILE A 226 21.99 -4.34 -22.44
CA ILE A 226 21.00 -5.36 -22.84
C ILE A 226 21.70 -6.39 -23.74
N GLY A 227 21.47 -7.68 -23.43
CA GLY A 227 22.10 -8.83 -24.10
C GLY A 227 23.44 -9.24 -23.51
N GLU A 228 24.03 -8.46 -22.62
CA GLU A 228 25.30 -8.75 -21.96
C GLU A 228 25.13 -9.81 -20.87
N TRP A 229 26.15 -10.66 -20.73
CA TRP A 229 26.25 -11.63 -19.64
C TRP A 229 27.02 -11.02 -18.46
N CYS A 230 26.47 -11.20 -17.28
CA CYS A 230 27.09 -10.77 -16.03
C CYS A 230 26.80 -11.79 -14.92
N HIS A 231 27.32 -11.53 -13.72
CA HIS A 231 27.02 -12.35 -12.54
C HIS A 231 26.25 -11.53 -11.51
N VAL A 232 25.34 -12.19 -10.81
CA VAL A 232 24.52 -11.62 -9.75
C VAL A 232 24.68 -12.47 -8.49
N GLU A 233 24.76 -11.80 -7.36
CA GLU A 233 24.74 -12.41 -6.04
C GLU A 233 23.61 -11.83 -5.20
N ALA A 234 23.13 -12.64 -4.25
CA ALA A 234 22.18 -12.21 -3.24
C ALA A 234 22.92 -11.90 -1.93
N MET A 235 22.44 -10.91 -1.19
CA MET A 235 22.91 -10.65 0.17
C MET A 235 22.41 -11.77 1.09
N ASP A 236 23.28 -12.63 1.61
CA ASP A 236 22.97 -13.83 2.39
C ASP A 236 21.94 -13.59 3.51
N GLN A 237 22.09 -12.49 4.23
CA GLN A 237 21.20 -12.10 5.33
C GLN A 237 19.76 -11.76 4.90
N HIS A 238 19.51 -11.61 3.60
CA HIS A 238 18.23 -11.26 3.00
C HIS A 238 17.65 -12.37 2.12
N ILE A 239 18.27 -13.56 2.17
CA ILE A 239 17.73 -14.75 1.51
C ILE A 239 16.61 -15.33 2.37
N HIS A 240 15.50 -15.65 1.71
CA HIS A 240 14.36 -16.33 2.30
C HIS A 240 14.24 -17.72 1.70
N TRP A 241 14.01 -18.69 2.55
CA TRP A 241 13.79 -20.06 2.12
C TRP A 241 12.34 -20.44 2.30
N PHE A 242 11.79 -21.08 1.27
CA PHE A 242 10.42 -21.59 1.28
C PHE A 242 10.45 -23.07 0.90
N ASP A 243 9.50 -23.82 1.44
CA ASP A 243 9.24 -25.18 1.04
C ASP A 243 8.57 -25.21 -0.33
N ALA A 244 9.09 -26.04 -1.24
CA ALA A 244 8.64 -26.05 -2.63
C ALA A 244 7.23 -26.60 -2.83
N GLU A 245 6.76 -27.47 -1.93
CA GLU A 245 5.45 -28.11 -2.00
C GLU A 245 4.37 -27.24 -1.32
N THR A 246 4.64 -26.78 -0.11
CA THR A 246 3.67 -26.03 0.69
C THR A 246 3.71 -24.53 0.46
N GLY A 247 4.82 -24.01 -0.04
CA GLY A 247 5.07 -22.57 -0.17
C GLY A 247 5.27 -21.84 1.15
N LEU A 248 5.38 -22.56 2.27
CA LEU A 248 5.59 -21.99 3.59
C LEU A 248 7.06 -21.59 3.78
N ARG A 249 7.29 -20.51 4.51
CA ARG A 249 8.65 -20.10 4.87
C ARG A 249 9.30 -21.11 5.80
N ILE A 250 10.51 -21.48 5.48
CA ILE A 250 11.39 -22.32 6.35
C ILE A 250 12.17 -21.35 7.24
N ALA A 251 12.16 -21.59 8.55
CA ALA A 251 13.01 -20.85 9.48
C ALA A 251 14.49 -21.13 9.14
N SER A 252 15.30 -20.09 9.03
CA SER A 252 16.75 -20.15 8.82
C SER A 252 17.45 -20.59 10.11
#